data_ab811b1b3e040db1dbff7f03e5f94eb6
#
_entry.id   ab811b1b3e040db1dbff7f03e5f94eb6
#
_cell.length_a   1.000
_cell.length_b   1.000
_cell.length_c   1.000
_cell.angle_alpha   90.00
_cell.angle_beta   90.00
_cell.angle_gamma   90.00
#
_symmetry.space_group_name_H-M   'P 1'
#
loop_
_entity.id
_entity.type
_entity.pdbx_description
1 polymer ?
#
loop_
_entity_poly.entity_id
_entity_poly.type
_entity_poly.pdbx_seq_one_letter_code
_entity_poly.pdbx_strand_id
1 'polypeptide(L)'
;MEKFHTLIAFSLLLCCSSLSAQTQVIWQSSSDASNVQSDGVTNLTGDFIFELGTFRPPFVPSNSNTDEWLDHWEALSSVNYNTSTQLFSGAGVLETNDPPFTLTAPVYIWGRNGLVGNVEWSLISRDVWSWPDTTNGGGIGPIGGAPVFYTLGSASASDAVIGTTSGGGVQTAQVARNLPYELWVLDNFNSQQRNDSELISRTADPDNDGLSNLIEFVIGSNPDESEERIPDFSRIEIVNEYVEITVFHGFETGVDFELQFSSNLIDDFEPITPAPEVVFDGEELTFRVLKEGDSGFFRVKVSQKE
;
A
#
# COMPACT_ATOMS: atom_id res chain seq x y z
N MET A 1 -64.74 0.98 -45.53
CA MET A 1 -63.77 1.87 -44.79
C MET A 1 -63.50 1.22 -43.42
N GLU A 2 -62.52 0.34 -43.38
CA GLU A 2 -62.10 -0.32 -42.13
C GLU A 2 -60.99 0.51 -41.50
N LYS A 3 -61.19 0.89 -40.25
CA LYS A 3 -60.18 1.63 -39.46
C LYS A 3 -59.28 0.60 -38.76
N PHE A 4 -58.05 0.52 -39.22
CA PHE A 4 -56.98 -0.18 -38.50
C PHE A 4 -56.54 0.63 -37.25
N HIS A 5 -56.70 0.04 -36.06
CA HIS A 5 -56.15 0.60 -34.81
C HIS A 5 -54.80 -0.09 -34.60
N THR A 6 -53.71 0.69 -34.80
CA THR A 6 -52.37 0.25 -34.47
C THR A 6 -52.18 0.38 -32.97
N LEU A 7 -52.04 -0.74 -32.25
CA LEU A 7 -51.68 -0.80 -30.84
C LEU A 7 -50.18 -0.70 -30.73
N ILE A 8 -49.65 0.44 -30.25
CA ILE A 8 -48.23 0.60 -29.92
C ILE A 8 -48.04 0.06 -28.51
N ALA A 9 -47.43 -1.09 -28.38
CA ALA A 9 -46.98 -1.64 -27.11
C ALA A 9 -45.68 -0.94 -26.69
N PHE A 10 -45.74 -0.08 -25.67
CA PHE A 10 -44.56 0.49 -25.06
C PHE A 10 -43.95 -0.54 -24.10
N SER A 11 -42.87 -1.17 -24.53
CA SER A 11 -42.09 -2.06 -23.69
C SER A 11 -41.22 -1.19 -22.75
N LEU A 12 -41.65 -1.07 -21.51
CA LEU A 12 -40.87 -0.43 -20.46
C LEU A 12 -39.75 -1.38 -20.03
N LEU A 13 -38.56 -1.20 -20.60
CA LEU A 13 -37.37 -1.93 -20.14
C LEU A 13 -37.01 -1.37 -18.75
N LEU A 14 -37.47 -2.03 -17.67
CA LEU A 14 -36.96 -1.77 -16.34
C LEU A 14 -35.50 -2.24 -16.29
N CYS A 15 -34.58 -1.29 -16.44
CA CYS A 15 -33.19 -1.53 -16.09
C CYS A 15 -33.11 -1.64 -14.57
N CYS A 16 -33.21 -2.86 -14.03
CA CYS A 16 -32.84 -3.14 -12.65
C CYS A 16 -31.34 -2.96 -12.52
N SER A 17 -30.89 -1.71 -12.29
CA SER A 17 -29.60 -1.50 -11.65
C SER A 17 -29.68 -2.15 -10.28
N SER A 18 -28.91 -3.21 -10.04
CA SER A 18 -28.68 -3.77 -8.72
C SER A 18 -28.16 -2.63 -7.84
N LEU A 19 -29.01 -2.10 -6.97
CA LEU A 19 -28.60 -1.19 -5.89
C LEU A 19 -27.73 -2.08 -4.97
N SER A 20 -26.42 -1.95 -5.11
CA SER A 20 -25.48 -2.49 -4.12
C SER A 20 -25.77 -1.79 -2.81
N ALA A 21 -26.02 -2.55 -1.76
CA ALA A 21 -26.24 -2.01 -0.44
C ALA A 21 -24.89 -1.56 0.12
N GLN A 22 -24.69 -0.26 0.24
CA GLN A 22 -23.49 0.32 0.85
C GLN A 22 -23.65 0.36 2.36
N THR A 23 -22.60 0.03 3.11
CA THR A 23 -22.61 0.09 4.56
C THR A 23 -21.74 1.23 5.06
N GLN A 24 -22.34 2.14 5.85
CA GLN A 24 -21.57 3.17 6.54
C GLN A 24 -20.81 2.58 7.71
N VAL A 25 -19.54 2.92 7.80
CA VAL A 25 -18.65 2.59 8.92
C VAL A 25 -18.24 3.89 9.59
N ILE A 26 -18.36 3.94 10.92
CA ILE A 26 -17.93 5.07 11.75
C ILE A 26 -16.90 4.55 12.76
N TRP A 27 -15.81 5.27 12.93
CA TRP A 27 -14.73 4.86 13.81
C TRP A 27 -14.10 6.05 14.54
N GLN A 28 -13.72 5.85 15.81
CA GLN A 28 -13.28 6.96 16.65
C GLN A 28 -12.60 6.53 17.93
N SER A 29 -11.82 7.45 18.53
CA SER A 29 -11.43 7.40 19.93
C SER A 29 -12.62 7.78 20.83
N SER A 30 -12.54 7.49 22.15
CA SER A 30 -13.56 7.93 23.10
C SER A 30 -13.44 9.42 23.43
N SER A 31 -14.56 10.06 23.75
CA SER A 31 -14.61 11.50 24.08
C SER A 31 -13.82 11.90 25.32
N ASP A 32 -13.61 10.94 26.23
CA ASP A 32 -12.89 11.17 27.48
C ASP A 32 -11.48 10.58 27.45
N ALA A 33 -11.02 10.22 26.24
CA ALA A 33 -9.76 9.52 26.05
C ALA A 33 -8.56 10.50 26.03
N SER A 34 -7.44 10.03 26.55
CA SER A 34 -6.14 10.68 26.36
C SER A 34 -5.43 10.02 25.18
N ASN A 35 -5.11 10.82 24.15
CA ASN A 35 -4.35 10.38 22.99
C ASN A 35 -2.95 11.02 23.05
N VAL A 36 -1.93 10.22 23.32
CA VAL A 36 -0.59 10.68 23.63
C VAL A 36 0.49 9.96 22.82
N GLN A 37 1.65 10.59 22.72
CA GLN A 37 2.83 10.00 22.10
C GLN A 37 3.45 8.91 22.99
N SER A 38 4.51 8.28 22.52
CA SER A 38 5.19 7.15 23.17
C SER A 38 5.71 7.46 24.58
N ASP A 39 5.96 8.74 24.88
CA ASP A 39 6.37 9.19 26.21
C ASP A 39 5.24 9.15 27.26
N GLY A 40 4.00 8.92 26.84
CA GLY A 40 2.82 8.81 27.69
C GLY A 40 2.29 10.12 28.24
N VAL A 41 2.85 11.26 27.86
CA VAL A 41 2.50 12.60 28.38
C VAL A 41 2.29 13.65 27.29
N THR A 42 3.02 13.58 26.19
CA THR A 42 2.89 14.53 25.07
C THR A 42 1.64 14.20 24.27
N ASN A 43 0.72 15.16 24.13
CA ASN A 43 -0.47 14.97 23.31
C ASN A 43 -0.10 14.80 21.83
N LEU A 44 -0.95 14.09 21.09
CA LEU A 44 -0.83 14.01 19.65
C LEU A 44 -1.02 15.38 19.01
N THR A 45 -0.36 15.60 17.90
CA THR A 45 -0.38 16.85 17.12
C THR A 45 -1.27 16.71 15.87
N GLY A 46 -1.56 17.79 15.16
CA GLY A 46 -2.48 17.80 14.02
C GLY A 46 -1.92 17.14 12.75
N ASP A 47 -0.65 16.76 12.76
CA ASP A 47 0.02 15.97 11.72
C ASP A 47 -0.24 14.45 11.86
N PHE A 48 -0.80 14.01 13.00
CA PHE A 48 -1.23 12.63 13.11
C PHE A 48 -2.42 12.34 12.18
N ILE A 49 -2.27 11.28 11.40
CA ILE A 49 -3.30 10.70 10.54
C ILE A 49 -3.73 9.38 11.16
N PHE A 50 -5.03 9.18 11.23
CA PHE A 50 -5.62 7.90 11.59
C PHE A 50 -6.35 7.32 10.39
N GLU A 51 -6.16 6.03 10.14
CA GLU A 51 -6.77 5.30 9.04
C GLU A 51 -7.50 4.06 9.57
N LEU A 52 -8.70 3.85 9.07
CA LEU A 52 -9.40 2.58 9.20
C LEU A 52 -9.11 1.74 7.97
N GLY A 53 -8.63 0.52 8.16
CA GLY A 53 -8.26 -0.33 7.02
C GLY A 53 -7.97 -1.77 7.41
N THR A 54 -7.30 -2.47 6.51
CA THR A 54 -6.85 -3.85 6.68
C THR A 54 -5.52 -4.08 5.94
N PHE A 55 -4.84 -5.17 6.27
CA PHE A 55 -3.69 -5.63 5.50
C PHE A 55 -4.12 -6.70 4.49
N ARG A 56 -3.52 -6.67 3.29
CA ARG A 56 -3.79 -7.67 2.25
C ARG A 56 -3.33 -9.05 2.70
N PRO A 57 -4.20 -10.07 2.69
CA PRO A 57 -3.79 -11.44 3.06
C PRO A 57 -2.72 -12.00 2.10
N PRO A 58 -1.78 -12.83 2.55
CA PRO A 58 -1.73 -13.47 3.88
C PRO A 58 -0.98 -12.68 4.96
N PHE A 59 -0.68 -11.40 4.74
CA PHE A 59 0.13 -10.60 5.65
C PHE A 59 -0.52 -10.42 7.04
N VAL A 60 0.29 -10.56 8.08
CA VAL A 60 -0.13 -10.34 9.49
C VAL A 60 0.83 -9.32 10.11
N PRO A 61 0.35 -8.13 10.48
CA PRO A 61 1.21 -7.09 11.03
C PRO A 61 1.73 -7.45 12.42
N SER A 62 2.99 -7.08 12.67
CA SER A 62 3.67 -7.28 13.95
C SER A 62 4.73 -6.18 14.17
N ASN A 63 5.24 -6.03 15.40
CA ASN A 63 6.35 -5.12 15.68
C ASN A 63 7.65 -5.47 14.95
N SER A 64 7.77 -6.68 14.44
CA SER A 64 9.00 -7.15 13.78
C SER A 64 8.98 -7.01 12.25
N ASN A 65 7.84 -6.63 11.66
CA ASN A 65 7.70 -6.45 10.21
C ASN A 65 7.08 -5.10 9.83
N THR A 66 7.32 -4.07 10.62
CA THR A 66 6.79 -2.72 10.37
C THR A 66 7.27 -2.10 9.06
N ASP A 67 8.38 -2.56 8.53
CA ASP A 67 8.97 -2.18 7.25
C ASP A 67 8.16 -2.67 6.03
N GLU A 68 7.38 -3.73 6.19
CA GLU A 68 6.54 -4.27 5.14
C GLU A 68 5.10 -3.70 5.16
N TRP A 69 4.73 -2.91 6.19
CA TRP A 69 3.34 -2.48 6.37
C TRP A 69 2.81 -1.64 5.22
N LEU A 70 3.62 -0.78 4.65
CA LEU A 70 3.24 0.07 3.52
C LEU A 70 2.82 -0.72 2.29
N ASP A 71 3.52 -1.83 2.03
CA ASP A 71 3.27 -2.65 0.84
C ASP A 71 1.99 -3.49 0.96
N HIS A 72 1.47 -3.67 2.18
CA HIS A 72 0.32 -4.53 2.47
C HIS A 72 -0.91 -3.80 2.99
N TRP A 73 -0.78 -2.52 3.36
CA TRP A 73 -1.89 -1.73 3.90
C TRP A 73 -2.90 -1.33 2.84
N GLU A 74 -4.18 -1.36 3.21
CA GLU A 74 -5.29 -0.83 2.42
C GLU A 74 -6.23 -0.06 3.33
N ALA A 75 -6.33 1.25 3.10
CA ALA A 75 -7.19 2.13 3.87
C ALA A 75 -8.61 2.21 3.28
N LEU A 76 -9.63 2.07 4.12
CA LEU A 76 -11.01 2.38 3.76
C LEU A 76 -11.29 3.88 3.90
N SER A 77 -10.78 4.49 4.94
CA SER A 77 -10.96 5.93 5.21
C SER A 77 -9.86 6.47 6.11
N SER A 78 -9.59 7.77 6.00
CA SER A 78 -8.53 8.48 6.71
C SER A 78 -9.05 9.77 7.32
N VAL A 79 -8.52 10.16 8.48
CA VAL A 79 -8.79 11.46 9.14
C VAL A 79 -7.56 11.98 9.86
N ASN A 80 -7.41 13.30 9.90
CA ASN A 80 -6.42 13.92 10.77
C ASN A 80 -6.90 13.95 12.22
N TYR A 81 -5.96 13.89 13.15
CA TYR A 81 -6.22 14.11 14.56
C TYR A 81 -6.68 15.55 14.81
N ASN A 82 -7.79 15.70 15.53
CA ASN A 82 -8.32 17.01 15.86
C ASN A 82 -7.80 17.47 17.22
N THR A 83 -6.83 18.39 17.22
CA THR A 83 -6.21 18.91 18.43
C THR A 83 -7.15 19.75 19.31
N SER A 84 -8.22 20.32 18.72
CA SER A 84 -9.19 21.11 19.47
C SER A 84 -10.15 20.25 20.30
N THR A 85 -10.53 19.10 19.79
CA THR A 85 -11.37 18.12 20.50
C THR A 85 -10.56 17.03 21.17
N GLN A 86 -9.27 16.93 20.84
CA GLN A 86 -8.35 15.86 21.25
C GLN A 86 -8.82 14.46 20.84
N LEU A 87 -9.50 14.36 19.69
CA LEU A 87 -10.08 13.13 19.18
C LEU A 87 -9.67 12.88 17.72
N PHE A 88 -9.75 11.64 17.33
CA PHE A 88 -9.95 11.29 15.95
C PHE A 88 -11.34 10.67 15.76
N SER A 89 -12.02 11.01 14.69
CA SER A 89 -13.32 10.47 14.34
C SER A 89 -13.47 10.49 12.82
N GLY A 90 -13.69 9.34 12.23
CA GLY A 90 -13.82 9.15 10.80
C GLY A 90 -15.06 8.38 10.42
N ALA A 91 -15.41 8.49 9.14
CA ALA A 91 -16.44 7.70 8.52
C ALA A 91 -15.99 7.23 7.14
N GLY A 92 -16.43 6.05 6.75
CA GLY A 92 -16.20 5.49 5.41
C GLY A 92 -17.44 4.78 4.92
N VAL A 93 -17.44 4.42 3.65
CA VAL A 93 -18.47 3.60 3.02
C VAL A 93 -17.81 2.35 2.48
N LEU A 94 -18.27 1.18 2.95
CA LEU A 94 -17.91 -0.09 2.37
C LEU A 94 -18.94 -0.45 1.31
N GLU A 95 -18.51 -0.50 0.06
CA GLU A 95 -19.39 -0.77 -1.08
C GLU A 95 -19.58 -2.26 -1.31
N THR A 96 -18.50 -3.03 -1.19
CA THR A 96 -18.49 -4.49 -1.38
C THR A 96 -17.59 -5.17 -0.36
N ASN A 97 -17.75 -6.48 -0.19
CA ASN A 97 -16.82 -7.32 0.57
C ASN A 97 -15.77 -7.99 -0.33
N ASP A 98 -15.36 -7.31 -1.40
CA ASP A 98 -14.24 -7.76 -2.23
C ASP A 98 -12.90 -7.63 -1.48
N PRO A 99 -11.90 -8.47 -1.78
CA PRO A 99 -10.58 -8.32 -1.18
C PRO A 99 -10.02 -6.89 -1.37
N PRO A 100 -9.38 -6.34 -0.32
CA PRO A 100 -9.00 -7.01 0.92
C PRO A 100 -10.06 -6.94 2.04
N PHE A 101 -11.19 -6.23 1.85
CA PHE A 101 -12.22 -5.98 2.87
C PHE A 101 -13.22 -7.12 3.03
N THR A 102 -12.76 -8.36 3.03
CA THR A 102 -13.61 -9.53 3.19
C THR A 102 -14.16 -9.66 4.61
N LEU A 103 -15.28 -10.40 4.79
CA LEU A 103 -15.90 -10.60 6.11
C LEU A 103 -14.96 -11.22 7.16
N THR A 104 -13.93 -11.92 6.73
CA THR A 104 -12.94 -12.56 7.60
C THR A 104 -11.64 -11.76 7.77
N ALA A 105 -11.48 -10.67 7.02
CA ALA A 105 -10.29 -9.84 7.16
C ALA A 105 -10.33 -9.05 8.47
N PRO A 106 -9.21 -8.97 9.21
CA PRO A 106 -9.14 -8.16 10.42
C PRO A 106 -9.36 -6.68 10.11
N VAL A 107 -9.98 -5.97 11.05
CA VAL A 107 -10.16 -4.50 10.98
C VAL A 107 -9.13 -3.85 11.88
N TYR A 108 -8.42 -2.87 11.34
CA TYR A 108 -7.41 -2.12 12.08
C TYR A 108 -7.70 -0.62 12.06
N ILE A 109 -7.27 0.06 13.12
CA ILE A 109 -7.10 1.52 13.15
C ILE A 109 -5.61 1.78 13.29
N TRP A 110 -5.00 2.40 12.27
CA TRP A 110 -3.60 2.79 12.23
C TRP A 110 -3.46 4.30 12.41
N GLY A 111 -2.84 4.71 13.52
CA GLY A 111 -2.51 6.11 13.81
C GLY A 111 -1.01 6.35 13.62
N ARG A 112 -0.64 7.43 12.92
CA ARG A 112 0.75 7.74 12.60
C ARG A 112 0.98 9.23 12.37
N ASN A 113 2.20 9.72 12.66
CA ASN A 113 2.63 11.07 12.29
C ASN A 113 3.62 11.11 11.11
N GLY A 114 3.91 9.97 10.53
CA GLY A 114 4.78 9.82 9.37
C GLY A 114 4.95 8.35 9.00
N LEU A 115 5.56 8.10 7.86
CA LEU A 115 5.78 6.77 7.32
C LEU A 115 7.26 6.38 7.27
N VAL A 116 8.16 7.36 7.35
CA VAL A 116 9.61 7.19 7.23
C VAL A 116 10.35 8.00 8.30
N GLY A 117 11.56 7.60 8.65
CA GLY A 117 12.35 8.20 9.69
C GLY A 117 11.98 7.72 11.10
N ASN A 118 12.17 8.56 12.09
CA ASN A 118 11.73 8.29 13.46
C ASN A 118 10.31 8.79 13.63
N VAL A 119 9.36 7.88 13.64
CA VAL A 119 7.93 8.18 13.64
C VAL A 119 7.21 7.56 14.83
N GLU A 120 6.03 8.07 15.11
CA GLU A 120 5.17 7.61 16.19
C GLU A 120 3.95 6.90 15.60
N TRP A 121 3.81 5.60 15.89
CA TRP A 121 2.73 4.75 15.38
C TRP A 121 1.89 4.13 16.47
N SER A 122 0.62 3.88 16.15
CA SER A 122 -0.26 2.99 16.89
C SER A 122 -1.06 2.14 15.90
N LEU A 123 -1.15 0.84 16.11
CA LEU A 123 -1.99 -0.05 15.34
C LEU A 123 -2.84 -0.88 16.28
N ILE A 124 -4.16 -0.77 16.17
CA ILE A 124 -5.11 -1.39 17.07
C ILE A 124 -6.09 -2.21 16.25
N SER A 125 -6.35 -3.44 16.70
CA SER A 125 -7.36 -4.34 16.15
C SER A 125 -8.01 -5.11 17.29
N ARG A 126 -9.28 -5.44 17.15
CA ARG A 126 -10.00 -6.25 18.14
C ARG A 126 -10.63 -7.46 17.48
N ASP A 127 -10.55 -8.59 18.11
CA ASP A 127 -11.13 -9.85 17.60
C ASP A 127 -12.64 -9.76 17.34
N VAL A 128 -13.31 -8.81 18.02
CA VAL A 128 -14.76 -8.57 17.83
C VAL A 128 -15.07 -7.64 16.67
N TRP A 129 -14.07 -7.02 16.04
CA TRP A 129 -14.25 -6.19 14.87
C TRP A 129 -14.23 -7.05 13.62
N SER A 130 -15.24 -6.89 12.78
CA SER A 130 -15.34 -7.53 11.48
C SER A 130 -15.94 -6.57 10.47
N TRP A 131 -15.52 -6.67 9.23
CA TRP A 131 -16.15 -5.89 8.16
C TRP A 131 -17.63 -6.26 8.05
N PRO A 132 -18.53 -5.26 7.88
CA PRO A 132 -19.95 -5.52 7.74
C PRO A 132 -20.26 -6.28 6.45
N ASP A 133 -21.28 -7.14 6.50
CA ASP A 133 -21.79 -7.82 5.31
C ASP A 133 -22.59 -6.83 4.45
N THR A 134 -22.04 -6.45 3.33
CA THR A 134 -22.67 -5.53 2.36
C THR A 134 -23.80 -6.18 1.57
N THR A 135 -23.94 -7.51 1.59
CA THR A 135 -25.01 -8.21 0.86
C THR A 135 -26.35 -8.21 1.61
N ASN A 136 -26.31 -8.02 2.92
CA ASN A 136 -27.49 -8.08 3.81
C ASN A 136 -28.10 -6.71 4.14
N GLY A 137 -27.75 -5.66 3.40
CA GLY A 137 -28.47 -4.38 3.45
C GLY A 137 -28.16 -3.48 4.65
N GLY A 138 -26.93 -3.51 5.16
CA GLY A 138 -26.42 -2.54 6.15
C GLY A 138 -26.10 -1.17 5.54
N GLY A 139 -26.93 -0.61 4.68
CA GLY A 139 -26.56 0.56 3.88
C GLY A 139 -27.28 1.85 4.23
N ILE A 140 -26.66 2.97 3.82
CA ILE A 140 -27.29 4.30 3.75
C ILE A 140 -28.20 4.33 2.54
N GLY A 141 -29.49 4.21 2.76
CA GLY A 141 -30.50 4.35 1.71
C GLY A 141 -31.87 4.33 2.33
N PRO A 142 -32.97 4.53 1.59
CA PRO A 142 -34.33 4.48 2.15
C PRO A 142 -34.69 3.13 2.79
N ILE A 143 -33.79 2.14 2.73
CA ILE A 143 -33.90 0.81 3.37
C ILE A 143 -32.61 0.48 4.15
N GLY A 144 -31.72 1.47 4.42
CA GLY A 144 -30.37 1.25 4.98
C GLY A 144 -30.35 0.72 6.40
N GLY A 145 -29.44 -0.18 6.69
CA GLY A 145 -29.11 -0.65 8.04
C GLY A 145 -28.43 0.43 8.90
N ALA A 146 -28.33 0.18 10.21
CA ALA A 146 -27.59 1.09 11.08
C ALA A 146 -26.09 1.09 10.72
N PRO A 147 -25.39 2.23 10.88
CA PRO A 147 -23.94 2.29 10.74
C PRO A 147 -23.23 1.29 11.66
N VAL A 148 -22.12 0.73 11.19
CA VAL A 148 -21.23 -0.07 12.01
C VAL A 148 -20.22 0.85 12.70
N PHE A 149 -19.99 0.62 14.00
CA PHE A 149 -19.10 1.46 14.81
C PHE A 149 -17.88 0.67 15.27
N TYR A 150 -16.68 1.21 15.02
CA TYR A 150 -15.43 0.77 15.61
C TYR A 150 -14.93 1.84 16.57
N THR A 151 -15.07 1.57 17.87
CA THR A 151 -14.67 2.53 18.91
C THR A 151 -13.64 1.94 19.83
N LEU A 152 -12.72 2.77 20.31
CA LEU A 152 -11.69 2.36 21.25
C LEU A 152 -12.20 2.27 22.71
N GLY A 153 -13.45 2.68 22.99
CA GLY A 153 -13.98 2.76 24.36
C GLY A 153 -13.90 1.47 25.17
N SER A 154 -13.88 0.32 24.51
CA SER A 154 -13.73 -1.01 25.13
C SER A 154 -12.45 -1.73 24.70
N ALA A 155 -11.52 -1.04 24.03
CA ALA A 155 -10.22 -1.58 23.66
C ALA A 155 -9.27 -1.60 24.87
N SER A 156 -8.39 -2.58 24.90
CA SER A 156 -7.41 -2.84 25.95
C SER A 156 -5.99 -2.95 25.35
N ALA A 157 -4.97 -2.93 26.18
CA ALA A 157 -3.60 -3.04 25.72
C ALA A 157 -3.32 -4.30 24.88
N SER A 158 -4.08 -5.38 25.06
CA SER A 158 -3.94 -6.60 24.26
C SER A 158 -4.48 -6.48 22.85
N ASP A 159 -5.26 -5.44 22.55
CA ASP A 159 -5.81 -5.17 21.22
C ASP A 159 -4.81 -4.35 20.35
N ALA A 160 -3.70 -3.88 20.94
CA ALA A 160 -2.67 -3.13 20.23
C ALA A 160 -1.59 -4.05 19.65
N VAL A 161 -1.33 -3.93 18.36
CA VAL A 161 -0.19 -4.55 17.67
C VAL A 161 1.07 -3.72 17.90
N ILE A 162 0.95 -2.38 17.83
CA ILE A 162 2.01 -1.42 18.15
C ILE A 162 1.41 -0.25 18.95
N GLY A 163 2.20 0.33 19.87
CA GLY A 163 1.68 1.25 20.85
C GLY A 163 0.88 0.56 21.94
N THR A 164 -0.07 1.27 22.53
CA THR A 164 -1.03 0.71 23.50
C THR A 164 -2.35 1.49 23.48
N THR A 165 -3.40 0.91 24.05
CA THR A 165 -4.69 1.59 24.19
C THR A 165 -5.25 1.37 25.60
N SER A 166 -5.84 2.42 26.17
CA SER A 166 -6.45 2.40 27.49
C SER A 166 -7.48 3.51 27.59
N GLY A 167 -8.62 3.24 28.25
CA GLY A 167 -9.67 4.23 28.46
C GLY A 167 -10.26 4.81 27.16
N GLY A 168 -10.09 4.10 26.05
CA GLY A 168 -10.59 4.54 24.75
C GLY A 168 -9.69 5.49 23.98
N GLY A 169 -8.48 5.74 24.47
CA GLY A 169 -7.43 6.49 23.79
C GLY A 169 -6.28 5.62 23.33
N VAL A 170 -5.31 6.23 22.66
CA VAL A 170 -4.09 5.60 22.18
C VAL A 170 -2.86 6.24 22.83
N GLN A 171 -1.85 5.42 23.10
CA GLN A 171 -0.48 5.85 23.28
C GLN A 171 0.33 5.21 22.16
N THR A 172 1.02 6.01 21.38
CA THR A 172 1.85 5.54 20.26
C THR A 172 3.12 4.85 20.75
N ALA A 173 3.86 4.28 19.82
CA ALA A 173 5.24 3.83 20.05
C ALA A 173 6.15 4.42 18.97
N GLN A 174 7.40 4.66 19.32
CA GLN A 174 8.40 5.06 18.34
C GLN A 174 8.76 3.90 17.42
N VAL A 175 8.77 4.17 16.13
CA VAL A 175 9.21 3.27 15.07
C VAL A 175 10.33 3.96 14.30
N ALA A 176 11.46 3.30 14.20
CA ALA A 176 12.58 3.78 13.38
C ALA A 176 12.44 3.22 11.97
N ARG A 177 12.25 4.10 11.00
CA ARG A 177 12.10 3.79 9.57
C ARG A 177 13.31 4.36 8.83
N ASN A 178 14.45 3.66 8.93
CA ASN A 178 15.74 4.10 8.39
C ASN A 178 16.33 3.10 7.38
N LEU A 179 15.50 2.33 6.69
CA LEU A 179 15.93 1.50 5.58
C LEU A 179 16.37 2.38 4.41
N PRO A 180 17.25 1.90 3.53
CA PRO A 180 17.77 2.71 2.42
C PRO A 180 16.67 3.34 1.56
N TYR A 181 15.62 2.60 1.22
CA TYR A 181 14.49 3.13 0.48
C TYR A 181 13.73 4.23 1.27
N GLU A 182 13.52 4.05 2.56
CA GLU A 182 12.87 5.06 3.39
C GLU A 182 13.69 6.34 3.53
N LEU A 183 15.00 6.24 3.57
CA LEU A 183 15.89 7.41 3.54
C LEU A 183 15.79 8.14 2.20
N TRP A 184 15.74 7.41 1.09
CA TRP A 184 15.48 8.00 -0.23
C TRP A 184 14.12 8.71 -0.30
N VAL A 185 13.06 8.10 0.27
CA VAL A 185 11.74 8.76 0.38
C VAL A 185 11.82 10.04 1.21
N LEU A 186 12.62 10.08 2.28
CA LEU A 186 12.83 11.30 3.07
C LEU A 186 13.46 12.43 2.25
N ASP A 187 14.38 12.09 1.35
CA ASP A 187 15.13 13.06 0.56
C ASP A 187 14.31 13.58 -0.65
N ASN A 188 13.45 12.74 -1.23
CA ASN A 188 12.76 13.04 -2.49
C ASN A 188 11.30 13.49 -2.31
N PHE A 189 10.61 13.14 -1.22
CA PHE A 189 9.21 13.50 -0.98
C PHE A 189 9.07 14.51 0.16
N ASN A 190 8.23 15.51 0.00
CA ASN A 190 7.93 16.47 1.06
C ASN A 190 7.06 15.85 2.16
N SER A 191 6.88 16.55 3.30
CA SER A 191 6.18 16.03 4.48
C SER A 191 4.71 15.65 4.22
N GLN A 192 4.04 16.28 3.26
CA GLN A 192 2.67 15.96 2.90
C GLN A 192 2.63 14.69 2.05
N GLN A 193 3.48 14.59 1.05
CA GLN A 193 3.62 13.42 0.17
C GLN A 193 3.98 12.16 0.97
N ARG A 194 4.89 12.27 1.96
CA ARG A 194 5.28 11.15 2.82
C ARG A 194 4.17 10.58 3.71
N ASN A 195 3.03 11.26 3.81
CA ASN A 195 1.85 10.75 4.51
C ASN A 195 0.88 10.01 3.58
N ASP A 196 1.14 10.00 2.29
CA ASP A 196 0.37 9.28 1.29
C ASP A 196 1.07 7.96 0.96
N SER A 197 0.53 6.86 1.51
CA SER A 197 1.11 5.52 1.33
C SER A 197 1.04 5.03 -0.13
N GLU A 198 0.07 5.50 -0.91
CA GLU A 198 -0.05 5.14 -2.33
C GLU A 198 1.05 5.84 -3.13
N LEU A 199 1.32 7.11 -2.82
CA LEU A 199 2.31 7.92 -3.53
C LEU A 199 3.75 7.44 -3.31
N ILE A 200 4.10 7.06 -2.07
CA ILE A 200 5.46 6.64 -1.70
C ILE A 200 5.65 5.12 -1.73
N SER A 201 4.67 4.37 -2.21
CA SER A 201 4.85 2.92 -2.35
C SER A 201 5.93 2.61 -3.40
N ARG A 202 6.60 1.47 -3.25
CA ARG A 202 7.66 1.03 -4.18
C ARG A 202 7.16 0.81 -5.61
N THR A 203 5.86 0.56 -5.78
CA THR A 203 5.23 0.31 -7.07
C THR A 203 4.55 1.56 -7.65
N ALA A 204 4.51 2.67 -6.90
CA ALA A 204 3.97 3.93 -7.41
C ALA A 204 4.86 4.51 -8.51
N ASP A 205 4.26 5.29 -9.38
CA ASP A 205 4.86 6.03 -10.48
C ASP A 205 4.21 7.43 -10.47
N PRO A 206 4.70 8.34 -9.59
CA PRO A 206 4.04 9.60 -9.28
C PRO A 206 3.99 10.57 -10.46
N ASP A 207 5.03 10.61 -11.29
CA ASP A 207 5.17 11.51 -12.45
C ASP A 207 4.68 10.88 -13.77
N ASN A 208 4.33 9.57 -13.74
CA ASN A 208 3.79 8.78 -14.85
C ASN A 208 4.76 8.67 -16.05
N ASP A 209 6.04 8.52 -15.79
CA ASP A 209 7.05 8.32 -16.82
C ASP A 209 7.30 6.83 -17.16
N GLY A 210 6.71 5.92 -16.38
CA GLY A 210 6.80 4.47 -16.52
C GLY A 210 7.85 3.83 -15.62
N LEU A 211 8.54 4.60 -14.79
CA LEU A 211 9.44 4.11 -13.75
C LEU A 211 8.70 4.10 -12.41
N SER A 212 8.77 2.99 -11.69
CA SER A 212 8.25 2.97 -10.33
C SER A 212 9.27 3.54 -9.35
N ASN A 213 8.82 4.06 -8.22
CA ASN A 213 9.67 4.56 -7.14
C ASN A 213 10.82 3.61 -6.77
N LEU A 214 10.60 2.28 -6.80
CA LEU A 214 11.66 1.32 -6.54
C LEU A 214 12.74 1.35 -7.62
N ILE A 215 12.36 1.48 -8.88
CA ILE A 215 13.30 1.59 -9.99
C ILE A 215 14.06 2.92 -9.91
N GLU A 216 13.38 4.01 -9.64
CA GLU A 216 13.97 5.33 -9.48
C GLU A 216 14.95 5.40 -8.31
N PHE A 217 14.58 4.77 -7.16
CA PHE A 217 15.50 4.58 -6.04
C PHE A 217 16.79 3.88 -6.47
N VAL A 218 16.69 2.82 -7.28
CA VAL A 218 17.85 2.03 -7.74
C VAL A 218 18.72 2.82 -8.70
N ILE A 219 18.13 3.56 -9.64
CA ILE A 219 18.88 4.32 -10.64
C ILE A 219 19.26 5.75 -10.21
N GLY A 220 18.68 6.20 -9.09
CA GLY A 220 18.94 7.55 -8.53
C GLY A 220 18.21 8.66 -9.27
N SER A 221 17.07 8.40 -9.93
CA SER A 221 16.23 9.42 -10.55
C SER A 221 15.29 10.08 -9.52
N ASN A 222 14.55 11.10 -9.99
CA ASN A 222 13.65 11.89 -9.16
C ASN A 222 12.19 11.47 -9.40
N PRO A 223 11.44 11.00 -8.39
CA PRO A 223 10.08 10.50 -8.55
C PRO A 223 9.02 11.57 -8.87
N ASP A 224 9.37 12.84 -8.83
CA ASP A 224 8.48 13.97 -9.15
C ASP A 224 8.80 14.63 -10.51
N GLU A 225 9.79 14.13 -11.25
CA GLU A 225 10.27 14.71 -12.50
C GLU A 225 10.31 13.67 -13.61
N SER A 226 9.27 13.67 -14.47
CA SER A 226 9.19 12.74 -15.61
C SER A 226 10.42 12.84 -16.51
N GLU A 227 11.12 11.73 -16.64
CA GLU A 227 12.29 11.61 -17.49
C GLU A 227 11.84 11.51 -18.95
N GLU A 228 12.24 12.48 -19.80
CA GLU A 228 11.97 12.42 -21.26
C GLU A 228 12.58 11.18 -21.92
N ARG A 229 13.55 10.61 -21.26
CA ARG A 229 14.25 9.41 -21.71
C ARG A 229 14.71 8.62 -20.49
N ILE A 230 14.25 7.38 -20.39
CA ILE A 230 14.79 6.43 -19.41
C ILE A 230 16.33 6.43 -19.59
N PRO A 231 17.09 6.75 -18.54
CA PRO A 231 18.54 6.68 -18.61
C PRO A 231 18.96 5.32 -19.13
N ASP A 232 20.07 5.25 -19.88
CA ASP A 232 20.62 3.96 -20.29
C ASP A 232 21.12 3.19 -19.04
N PHE A 233 20.17 2.72 -18.20
CA PHE A 233 20.45 2.00 -16.96
C PHE A 233 20.86 0.56 -17.20
N SER A 234 20.90 0.11 -18.46
CA SER A 234 21.39 -1.21 -18.80
C SER A 234 22.15 -1.23 -20.11
N ARG A 235 23.13 -2.11 -20.19
CA ARG A 235 23.93 -2.37 -21.39
C ARG A 235 24.01 -3.89 -21.60
N ILE A 236 23.86 -4.32 -22.88
CA ILE A 236 24.03 -5.73 -23.23
C ILE A 236 25.17 -5.83 -24.23
N GLU A 237 26.16 -6.64 -23.93
CA GLU A 237 27.32 -6.86 -24.78
C GLU A 237 27.60 -8.37 -24.93
N ILE A 238 28.19 -8.74 -26.04
CA ILE A 238 28.73 -10.10 -26.25
C ILE A 238 30.24 -10.04 -26.12
N VAL A 239 30.74 -10.66 -25.05
CA VAL A 239 32.18 -10.71 -24.75
C VAL A 239 32.65 -12.15 -24.78
N ASN A 240 33.36 -12.54 -25.82
CA ASN A 240 33.78 -13.92 -26.07
C ASN A 240 32.59 -14.89 -26.16
N GLU A 241 32.50 -15.83 -25.22
CA GLU A 241 31.43 -16.83 -25.11
C GLU A 241 30.30 -16.42 -24.15
N TYR A 242 30.34 -15.19 -23.60
CA TYR A 242 29.37 -14.69 -22.65
C TYR A 242 28.49 -13.59 -23.24
N VAL A 243 27.26 -13.52 -22.77
CA VAL A 243 26.39 -12.34 -22.82
C VAL A 243 26.57 -11.64 -21.49
N GLU A 244 27.06 -10.41 -21.53
CA GLU A 244 27.19 -9.54 -20.36
C GLU A 244 26.03 -8.54 -20.35
N ILE A 245 25.23 -8.55 -19.26
CA ILE A 245 24.13 -7.62 -19.03
C ILE A 245 24.52 -6.76 -17.83
N THR A 246 24.82 -5.50 -18.08
CA THR A 246 25.23 -4.54 -17.05
C THR A 246 24.07 -3.64 -16.71
N VAL A 247 23.78 -3.51 -15.40
CA VAL A 247 22.80 -2.57 -14.85
C VAL A 247 23.55 -1.50 -14.08
N PHE A 248 23.23 -0.24 -14.35
CA PHE A 248 23.73 0.89 -13.58
C PHE A 248 22.77 1.13 -12.40
N HIS A 249 23.29 1.32 -11.20
CA HIS A 249 22.51 1.53 -10.01
C HIS A 249 23.16 2.59 -9.10
N GLY A 250 22.33 3.42 -8.48
CA GLY A 250 22.78 4.45 -7.54
C GLY A 250 22.90 3.95 -6.09
N PHE A 251 22.21 2.86 -5.74
CA PHE A 251 22.17 2.32 -4.38
C PHE A 251 22.31 0.80 -4.38
N GLU A 252 23.37 0.29 -3.73
CA GLU A 252 23.66 -1.15 -3.62
C GLU A 252 22.90 -1.85 -2.51
N THR A 253 22.43 -1.09 -1.52
CA THR A 253 21.88 -1.65 -0.28
C THR A 253 20.36 -1.69 -0.30
N GLY A 254 19.81 -2.81 0.15
CA GLY A 254 18.37 -2.94 0.35
C GLY A 254 17.59 -3.50 -0.84
N VAL A 255 18.26 -3.85 -1.96
CA VAL A 255 17.63 -4.51 -3.11
C VAL A 255 18.38 -5.75 -3.54
N ASP A 256 17.65 -6.70 -4.12
CA ASP A 256 18.18 -7.87 -4.81
C ASP A 256 17.89 -7.76 -6.30
N PHE A 257 18.86 -8.18 -7.12
CA PHE A 257 18.75 -8.22 -8.55
C PHE A 257 18.74 -9.66 -9.04
N GLU A 258 17.75 -10.02 -9.84
CA GLU A 258 17.62 -11.33 -10.45
C GLU A 258 17.57 -11.21 -11.97
N LEU A 259 18.50 -11.88 -12.67
CA LEU A 259 18.43 -11.95 -14.13
C LEU A 259 17.50 -13.10 -14.54
N GLN A 260 16.54 -12.78 -15.39
CA GLN A 260 15.56 -13.71 -15.94
C GLN A 260 15.66 -13.76 -17.46
N PHE A 261 15.29 -14.90 -18.05
CA PHE A 261 15.34 -15.14 -19.49
C PHE A 261 14.01 -15.70 -19.99
N SER A 262 13.64 -15.30 -21.24
CA SER A 262 12.59 -15.94 -22.01
C SER A 262 13.05 -16.10 -23.46
N SER A 263 12.70 -17.23 -24.08
CA SER A 263 12.98 -17.46 -25.50
C SER A 263 12.10 -16.63 -26.44
N ASN A 264 11.00 -16.08 -25.93
CA ASN A 264 10.09 -15.20 -26.65
C ASN A 264 9.40 -14.23 -25.65
N LEU A 265 8.68 -13.21 -26.12
CA LEU A 265 8.01 -12.20 -25.28
C LEU A 265 6.60 -12.64 -24.82
N ILE A 266 6.18 -13.87 -25.10
CA ILE A 266 4.85 -14.40 -24.77
C ILE A 266 4.90 -15.28 -23.52
N ASP A 267 5.99 -16.06 -23.38
CA ASP A 267 6.21 -16.94 -22.25
C ASP A 267 6.69 -16.14 -21.03
N ASP A 268 6.46 -16.68 -19.84
CA ASP A 268 6.97 -16.09 -18.60
C ASP A 268 8.51 -16.02 -18.61
N PHE A 269 9.04 -15.00 -17.97
CA PHE A 269 10.46 -14.87 -17.73
C PHE A 269 10.85 -15.70 -16.51
N GLU A 270 11.78 -16.64 -16.70
CA GLU A 270 12.24 -17.55 -15.65
C GLU A 270 13.65 -17.18 -15.19
N PRO A 271 13.98 -17.40 -13.92
CA PRO A 271 15.35 -17.24 -13.42
C PRO A 271 16.32 -18.11 -14.22
N ILE A 272 17.50 -17.59 -14.54
CA ILE A 272 18.51 -18.33 -15.29
C ILE A 272 19.13 -19.41 -14.41
N THR A 273 19.17 -20.63 -14.95
CA THR A 273 19.75 -21.80 -14.26
C THR A 273 20.80 -22.47 -15.14
N PRO A 274 22.07 -22.65 -14.68
CA PRO A 274 22.58 -22.21 -13.37
C PRO A 274 22.60 -20.70 -13.22
N ALA A 275 22.58 -20.20 -11.98
CA ALA A 275 22.63 -18.78 -11.70
C ALA A 275 23.84 -18.11 -12.41
N PRO A 276 23.66 -16.92 -13.01
CA PRO A 276 24.74 -16.23 -13.70
C PRO A 276 25.86 -15.83 -12.74
N GLU A 277 27.08 -15.68 -13.25
CA GLU A 277 28.11 -14.99 -12.51
C GLU A 277 27.72 -13.52 -12.36
N VAL A 278 27.85 -13.00 -11.14
CA VAL A 278 27.49 -11.60 -10.81
C VAL A 278 28.77 -10.86 -10.40
N VAL A 279 29.05 -9.76 -11.07
CA VAL A 279 30.21 -8.90 -10.78
C VAL A 279 29.70 -7.50 -10.42
N PHE A 280 30.14 -7.00 -9.27
CA PHE A 280 29.91 -5.62 -8.83
C PHE A 280 31.18 -4.80 -9.06
N ASP A 281 31.06 -3.67 -9.73
CA ASP A 281 32.15 -2.71 -9.94
C ASP A 281 31.62 -1.27 -9.81
N GLY A 282 31.69 -0.73 -8.61
CA GLY A 282 31.16 0.60 -8.29
C GLY A 282 29.64 0.68 -8.45
N GLU A 283 29.19 1.48 -9.38
CA GLU A 283 27.76 1.67 -9.72
C GLU A 283 27.27 0.71 -10.81
N GLU A 284 28.07 -0.29 -11.19
CA GLU A 284 27.75 -1.28 -12.22
C GLU A 284 27.57 -2.68 -11.62
N LEU A 285 26.44 -3.30 -11.94
CA LEU A 285 26.16 -4.71 -11.68
C LEU A 285 26.15 -5.45 -13.02
N THR A 286 27.07 -6.38 -13.24
CA THR A 286 27.16 -7.16 -14.48
C THR A 286 26.81 -8.63 -14.23
N PHE A 287 25.81 -9.12 -14.95
CA PHE A 287 25.50 -10.54 -15.06
C PHE A 287 26.23 -11.14 -16.26
N ARG A 288 26.92 -12.24 -16.05
CA ARG A 288 27.58 -13.03 -17.10
C ARG A 288 26.86 -14.34 -17.33
N VAL A 289 26.34 -14.53 -18.53
CA VAL A 289 25.64 -15.74 -18.96
C VAL A 289 26.36 -16.37 -20.13
N LEU A 290 26.60 -17.68 -20.09
CA LEU A 290 27.12 -18.38 -21.28
C LEU A 290 26.14 -18.23 -22.43
N LYS A 291 26.67 -17.90 -23.60
CA LYS A 291 25.88 -17.77 -24.83
C LYS A 291 25.41 -19.15 -25.29
N GLU A 292 24.17 -19.50 -24.95
CA GLU A 292 23.50 -20.70 -25.40
C GLU A 292 22.34 -20.33 -26.34
N GLY A 293 22.31 -20.90 -27.55
CA GLY A 293 21.22 -20.67 -28.50
C GLY A 293 21.36 -19.41 -29.36
N ASP A 294 20.36 -19.14 -30.20
CA ASP A 294 20.44 -18.14 -31.28
C ASP A 294 19.74 -16.80 -30.92
N SER A 295 18.78 -16.78 -30.01
CA SER A 295 18.06 -15.56 -29.61
C SER A 295 17.27 -15.75 -28.33
N GLY A 296 17.04 -14.63 -27.62
CA GLY A 296 16.20 -14.59 -26.43
C GLY A 296 16.11 -13.19 -25.85
N PHE A 297 15.31 -13.05 -24.81
CA PHE A 297 15.04 -11.80 -24.11
C PHE A 297 15.48 -11.94 -22.67
N PHE A 298 16.13 -10.90 -22.17
CA PHE A 298 16.54 -10.82 -20.77
C PHE A 298 15.73 -9.75 -20.04
N ARG A 299 15.48 -10.00 -18.77
CA ARG A 299 14.85 -9.06 -17.84
C ARG A 299 15.63 -9.07 -16.54
N VAL A 300 15.98 -7.90 -16.04
CA VAL A 300 16.48 -7.77 -14.66
C VAL A 300 15.28 -7.44 -13.76
N LYS A 301 15.02 -8.31 -12.80
CA LYS A 301 14.02 -8.09 -11.76
C LYS A 301 14.71 -7.46 -10.55
N VAL A 302 14.12 -6.39 -10.04
CA VAL A 302 14.55 -5.74 -8.80
C VAL A 302 13.52 -6.05 -7.72
N SER A 303 13.99 -6.45 -6.55
CA SER A 303 13.15 -6.69 -5.38
C SER A 303 13.85 -6.19 -4.12
N GLN A 304 13.08 -5.90 -3.09
CA GLN A 304 13.65 -5.54 -1.81
C GLN A 304 14.35 -6.76 -1.19
N LYS A 305 15.47 -6.51 -0.56
CA LYS A 305 16.20 -7.51 0.23
C LYS A 305 15.40 -7.84 1.48
N GLU A 306 15.11 -9.12 1.69
CA GLU A 306 14.48 -9.63 2.91
C GLU A 306 15.40 -9.51 4.14
#